data_951defb18f87657bcbf1e936084f29da
#
_entry.id   951defb18f87657bcbf1e936084f29da
#
_cell.length_a   1.000
_cell.length_b   1.000
_cell.length_c   1.000
_cell.angle_alpha   90.00
_cell.angle_beta   90.00
_cell.angle_gamma   90.00
#
_symmetry.space_group_name_H-M   'P 1'
#
loop_
_entity.id
_entity.type
_entity.pdbx_description
1 polymer ?
#
loop_
_entity_poly.entity_id
_entity_poly.type
_entity_poly.pdbx_seq_one_letter_code
_entity_poly.pdbx_strand_id
1 'polypeptide(L)'
;MAADTPRLRDRLAEAAAGAAQDVPGVAFLRPGVVDLLRTRVADRAPRLAAGPGSRAQGVRVSRDEATDAWHIDIRLVLHRGHRALDVTRAVHTATLAAVRAEPSVSVRVTVTGVV
;
A
#
# COMPACT_ATOMS: atom_id res chain seq x y z
N MET A 1 10.20 15.17 12.63
CA MET A 1 9.45 16.37 12.38
C MET A 1 8.05 16.06 11.92
N ALA A 2 7.11 16.65 12.58
CA ALA A 2 5.71 16.38 12.24
C ALA A 2 5.36 16.80 10.82
N ALA A 3 6.00 17.84 10.33
CA ALA A 3 5.69 18.33 8.99
C ALA A 3 6.04 17.35 7.88
N ASP A 4 6.97 16.45 8.14
CA ASP A 4 7.39 15.50 7.12
C ASP A 4 6.59 14.20 7.14
N THR A 5 5.79 13.98 8.16
CA THR A 5 5.05 12.72 8.31
C THR A 5 4.11 12.44 7.14
N PRO A 6 3.29 13.39 6.68
CA PRO A 6 2.42 13.12 5.54
C PRO A 6 3.19 12.82 4.27
N ARG A 7 4.28 13.51 4.03
CA ARG A 7 5.11 13.25 2.85
C ARG A 7 5.76 11.89 2.92
N LEU A 8 6.23 11.52 4.08
CA LEU A 8 6.84 10.21 4.27
C LEU A 8 5.80 9.12 4.05
N ARG A 9 4.60 9.31 4.58
CA ARG A 9 3.52 8.36 4.38
C ARG A 9 3.22 8.20 2.90
N ASP A 10 3.12 9.29 2.16
CA ASP A 10 2.83 9.24 0.74
C ASP A 10 3.95 8.54 -0.03
N ARG A 11 5.19 8.82 0.31
CA ARG A 11 6.32 8.17 -0.34
C ARG A 11 6.35 6.68 -0.06
N LEU A 12 6.05 6.29 1.17
CA LEU A 12 5.99 4.88 1.51
C LEU A 12 4.87 4.19 0.74
N ALA A 13 3.70 4.83 0.66
CA ALA A 13 2.58 4.27 -0.07
C ALA A 13 2.88 4.12 -1.55
N GLU A 14 3.50 5.11 -2.16
CA GLU A 14 3.85 5.03 -3.57
C GLU A 14 4.92 3.98 -3.83
N ALA A 15 5.93 3.93 -2.99
CA ALA A 15 6.99 2.94 -3.14
C ALA A 15 6.44 1.53 -3.00
N ALA A 16 5.56 1.32 -2.02
CA ALA A 16 4.95 0.02 -1.81
C ALA A 16 4.05 -0.36 -2.98
N ALA A 17 3.24 0.57 -3.46
CA ALA A 17 2.35 0.29 -4.59
C ALA A 17 3.15 -0.05 -5.85
N GLY A 18 4.18 0.70 -6.14
CA GLY A 18 5.03 0.42 -7.29
C GLY A 18 5.72 -0.93 -7.19
N ALA A 19 6.28 -1.22 -6.04
CA ALA A 19 6.95 -2.50 -5.84
C ALA A 19 5.99 -3.67 -5.97
N ALA A 20 4.80 -3.54 -5.40
CA ALA A 20 3.80 -4.61 -5.46
C ALA A 20 3.32 -4.85 -6.88
N GLN A 21 3.06 -3.78 -7.61
CA GLN A 21 2.55 -3.89 -8.97
C GLN A 21 3.57 -4.50 -9.94
N ASP A 22 4.84 -4.38 -9.63
CA ASP A 22 5.90 -4.94 -10.48
C ASP A 22 6.12 -6.44 -10.26
N VAL A 23 5.52 -7.02 -9.24
CA VAL A 23 5.70 -8.44 -8.96
C VAL A 23 4.86 -9.28 -9.93
N PRO A 24 5.47 -10.27 -10.61
CA PRO A 24 4.69 -11.16 -11.46
C PRO A 24 3.61 -11.87 -10.66
N GLY A 25 2.43 -11.96 -11.24
CA GLY A 25 1.29 -12.59 -10.58
C GLY A 25 0.35 -11.63 -9.92
N VAL A 26 0.75 -10.38 -9.72
CA VAL A 26 -0.15 -9.36 -9.18
C VAL A 26 -0.94 -8.75 -10.33
N ALA A 27 -2.27 -8.91 -10.28
CA ALA A 27 -3.12 -8.33 -11.31
C ALA A 27 -3.31 -6.83 -11.06
N PHE A 28 -3.69 -6.49 -9.87
CA PHE A 28 -3.86 -5.09 -9.48
C PHE A 28 -4.00 -5.00 -7.96
N LEU A 29 -3.83 -3.81 -7.43
CA LEU A 29 -4.09 -3.54 -6.02
C LEU A 29 -5.54 -3.12 -5.87
N ARG A 30 -6.13 -3.49 -4.74
CA ARG A 30 -7.55 -3.26 -4.51
C ARG A 30 -7.78 -2.59 -3.18
N PRO A 31 -8.41 -1.41 -3.15
CA PRO A 31 -8.69 -0.75 -1.88
C PRO A 31 -9.72 -1.54 -1.07
N GLY A 32 -9.60 -1.48 0.23
CA GLY A 32 -10.58 -2.07 1.12
C GLY A 32 -11.85 -1.22 1.16
N VAL A 33 -12.90 -1.77 1.79
CA VAL A 33 -14.18 -1.07 1.88
C VAL A 33 -14.04 0.26 2.60
N VAL A 34 -13.26 0.27 3.68
CA VAL A 34 -13.04 1.51 4.43
C VAL A 34 -12.36 2.56 3.57
N ASP A 35 -11.39 2.14 2.77
CA ASP A 35 -10.68 3.06 1.90
C ASP A 35 -11.58 3.61 0.81
N LEU A 36 -12.49 2.79 0.30
CA LEU A 36 -13.47 3.25 -0.68
C LEU A 36 -14.40 4.30 -0.08
N LEU A 37 -14.84 4.08 1.15
CA LEU A 37 -15.68 5.04 1.83
C LEU A 37 -14.95 6.36 2.07
N ARG A 38 -13.70 6.29 2.48
CA ARG A 38 -12.89 7.48 2.65
C ARG A 38 -12.71 8.23 1.35
N THR A 39 -12.49 7.51 0.26
CA THR A 39 -12.33 8.13 -1.04
C THR A 39 -13.60 8.87 -1.44
N ARG A 40 -14.76 8.28 -1.21
CA ARG A 40 -16.02 8.94 -1.52
C ARG A 40 -16.23 10.20 -0.70
N VAL A 41 -15.87 10.17 0.57
CA VAL A 41 -15.97 11.34 1.41
C VAL A 41 -15.01 12.42 0.92
N ALA A 42 -13.80 12.01 0.58
CA ALA A 42 -12.81 12.94 0.07
C ALA A 42 -13.20 13.55 -1.27
N ASP A 43 -13.93 12.82 -2.10
CA ASP A 43 -14.38 13.34 -3.38
C ASP A 43 -15.34 14.50 -3.22
N ARG A 44 -16.00 14.60 -2.10
CA ARG A 44 -16.87 15.74 -1.83
C ARG A 44 -16.08 16.95 -1.39
N ALA A 45 -14.88 16.74 -0.92
CA ALA A 45 -14.03 17.84 -0.50
C ALA A 45 -13.31 18.39 -1.73
N PRO A 46 -13.02 19.64 -1.70
CA PRO A 46 -12.31 20.21 -2.82
C PRO A 46 -10.95 19.60 -2.94
N ARG A 47 -10.72 19.05 -3.83
CA ARG A 47 -9.75 18.48 -4.36
C ARG A 47 -8.49 18.38 -4.01
N LEU A 48 -8.13 18.67 -3.08
CA LEU A 48 -6.84 18.55 -2.62
C LEU A 48 -6.30 17.21 -2.74
N ALA A 49 -7.11 16.26 -2.53
CA ALA A 49 -6.68 14.91 -2.44
C ALA A 49 -6.53 14.25 -3.76
N ALA A 50 -6.75 14.97 -4.78
CA ALA A 50 -6.82 14.32 -6.04
C ALA A 50 -5.56 13.66 -6.47
N GLY A 51 -4.50 14.16 -6.10
CA GLY A 51 -3.31 13.78 -6.71
C GLY A 51 -2.96 12.35 -6.68
N PRO A 52 -2.06 11.97 -5.87
CA PRO A 52 -1.40 10.70 -5.97
C PRO A 52 -2.20 9.52 -5.50
N GLY A 53 -3.36 9.75 -5.01
CA GLY A 53 -4.11 8.69 -4.40
C GLY A 53 -4.39 7.50 -5.31
N SER A 54 -4.51 7.73 -6.59
CA SER A 54 -4.86 6.64 -7.48
C SER A 54 -3.80 5.56 -7.56
N ARG A 55 -2.53 5.92 -7.48
CA ARG A 55 -1.48 4.92 -7.54
C ARG A 55 -1.38 4.13 -6.27
N ALA A 56 -1.67 4.76 -5.16
CA ALA A 56 -1.53 4.13 -3.87
C ALA A 56 -2.81 3.45 -3.39
N GLN A 57 -3.84 3.40 -4.22
CA GLN A 57 -5.04 2.66 -3.85
C GLN A 57 -4.70 1.20 -3.60
N GLY A 58 -5.23 0.66 -2.54
CA GLY A 58 -4.91 -0.69 -2.13
C GLY A 58 -3.72 -0.78 -1.18
N VAL A 59 -3.04 0.32 -0.95
CA VAL A 59 -1.95 0.39 0.02
C VAL A 59 -2.35 1.33 1.14
N ARG A 60 -2.27 0.85 2.36
CA ARG A 60 -2.59 1.64 3.53
C ARG A 60 -1.35 1.74 4.41
N VAL A 61 -0.95 2.95 4.72
CA VAL A 61 0.22 3.20 5.55
C VAL A 61 -0.25 3.85 6.84
N SER A 62 0.16 3.29 7.96
CA SER A 62 -0.16 3.84 9.26
C SER A 62 1.10 3.88 10.12
N ARG A 63 1.09 4.74 11.11
CA ARG A 63 2.20 4.88 12.04
C ARG A 63 1.71 4.60 13.44
N ASP A 64 2.49 3.81 14.16
CA ASP A 64 2.23 3.56 15.57
C ASP A 64 2.99 4.63 16.36
N GLU A 65 2.24 5.53 16.97
CA GLU A 65 2.86 6.64 17.69
C GLU A 65 3.64 6.19 18.92
N ALA A 66 3.27 5.08 19.52
CA ALA A 66 3.96 4.59 20.70
C ALA A 66 5.34 4.07 20.38
N THR A 67 5.52 3.43 19.23
CA THR A 67 6.78 2.79 18.88
C THR A 67 7.48 3.46 17.71
N ASP A 68 6.82 4.43 17.08
CA ASP A 68 7.34 5.08 15.87
C ASP A 68 7.47 4.11 14.70
N ALA A 69 6.82 2.98 14.77
CA ALA A 69 6.86 2.00 13.70
C ALA A 69 5.86 2.32 12.61
N TRP A 70 6.20 2.00 11.38
CA TRP A 70 5.31 2.15 10.25
C TRP A 70 4.74 0.79 9.87
N HIS A 71 3.47 0.77 9.51
CA HIS A 71 2.80 -0.44 9.06
C HIS A 71 2.25 -0.20 7.67
N ILE A 72 2.58 -1.09 6.75
CA ILE A 72 2.10 -1.02 5.39
C ILE A 72 1.22 -2.22 5.13
N ASP A 73 -0.02 -1.98 4.75
CA ASP A 73 -0.98 -3.03 4.44
C ASP A 73 -1.29 -2.95 2.95
N ILE A 74 -0.99 -4.01 2.22
CA ILE A 74 -1.20 -4.08 0.78
C ILE A 74 -2.28 -5.11 0.49
N ARG A 75 -3.32 -4.70 -0.22
CA ARG A 75 -4.38 -5.59 -0.66
C ARG A 75 -4.30 -5.74 -2.15
N LEU A 76 -4.26 -6.97 -2.61
CA LEU A 76 -4.06 -7.22 -4.03
C LEU A 76 -4.92 -8.35 -4.54
N VAL A 77 -5.06 -8.38 -5.86
CA VAL A 77 -5.73 -9.44 -6.58
C VAL A 77 -4.69 -10.14 -7.42
N LEU A 78 -4.70 -11.48 -7.40
CA LEU A 78 -3.74 -12.28 -8.15
C LEU A 78 -4.25 -12.62 -9.53
N HIS A 79 -3.33 -12.84 -10.45
CA HIS A 79 -3.66 -13.53 -11.69
C HIS A 79 -3.75 -15.02 -11.43
N ARG A 80 -4.73 -15.66 -12.07
CA ARG A 80 -4.89 -17.10 -12.00
C ARG A 80 -3.61 -17.79 -12.51
N GLY A 81 -3.26 -18.90 -11.91
CA GLY A 81 -2.07 -19.63 -12.30
C GLY A 81 -0.84 -19.36 -11.45
N HIS A 82 -0.92 -18.39 -10.56
CA HIS A 82 0.18 -18.09 -9.65
C HIS A 82 -0.15 -18.57 -8.24
N ARG A 83 0.85 -19.02 -7.53
CA ARG A 83 0.67 -19.45 -6.15
C ARG A 83 0.60 -18.23 -5.25
N ALA A 84 -0.47 -18.14 -4.46
CA ALA A 84 -0.67 -17.00 -3.58
C ALA A 84 0.51 -16.78 -2.64
N LEU A 85 1.01 -17.84 -2.03
CA LEU A 85 2.12 -17.71 -1.09
C LEU A 85 3.38 -17.16 -1.75
N ASP A 86 3.69 -17.64 -2.95
CA ASP A 86 4.87 -17.18 -3.66
C ASP A 86 4.74 -15.69 -4.03
N VAL A 87 3.57 -15.30 -4.49
CA VAL A 87 3.34 -13.91 -4.88
C VAL A 87 3.38 -13.01 -3.65
N THR A 88 2.74 -13.41 -2.54
CA THR A 88 2.74 -12.57 -1.34
C THR A 88 4.14 -12.44 -0.76
N ARG A 89 4.94 -13.49 -0.79
CA ARG A 89 6.34 -13.40 -0.35
C ARG A 89 7.14 -12.45 -1.23
N ALA A 90 6.94 -12.52 -2.54
CA ALA A 90 7.65 -11.65 -3.46
C ALA A 90 7.24 -10.19 -3.26
N VAL A 91 5.95 -9.94 -3.05
CA VAL A 91 5.46 -8.59 -2.78
C VAL A 91 6.04 -8.07 -1.47
N HIS A 92 6.06 -8.91 -0.44
CA HIS A 92 6.60 -8.53 0.85
C HIS A 92 8.08 -8.15 0.73
N THR A 93 8.86 -8.99 0.07
CA THR A 93 10.28 -8.75 -0.12
C THR A 93 10.53 -7.49 -0.95
N ALA A 94 9.80 -7.33 -2.05
CA ALA A 94 9.97 -6.17 -2.91
C ALA A 94 9.59 -4.88 -2.20
N THR A 95 8.52 -4.92 -1.39
CA THR A 95 8.09 -3.74 -0.65
C THR A 95 9.11 -3.35 0.41
N LEU A 96 9.62 -4.32 1.16
CA LEU A 96 10.64 -4.03 2.15
C LEU A 96 11.88 -3.44 1.51
N ALA A 97 12.27 -3.96 0.35
CA ALA A 97 13.42 -3.41 -0.37
C ALA A 97 13.16 -1.97 -0.82
N ALA A 98 11.96 -1.69 -1.27
CA ALA A 98 11.61 -0.34 -1.74
C ALA A 98 11.57 0.69 -0.61
N VAL A 99 11.23 0.26 0.60
CA VAL A 99 11.11 1.18 1.74
C VAL A 99 12.24 1.02 2.75
N ARG A 100 13.29 0.35 2.39
CA ARG A 100 14.37 0.00 3.34
C ARG A 100 15.06 1.19 3.97
N ALA A 101 14.89 2.36 3.41
CA ALA A 101 15.47 3.56 4.01
C ALA A 101 14.82 3.91 5.34
N GLU A 102 13.64 3.36 5.61
CA GLU A 102 12.91 3.64 6.83
C GLU A 102 13.08 2.49 7.82
N PRO A 103 13.54 2.76 9.03
CA PRO A 103 13.63 1.71 10.04
C PRO A 103 12.23 1.37 10.55
N SER A 104 12.09 0.21 11.12
CA SER A 104 10.86 -0.20 11.81
C SER A 104 9.63 -0.18 10.91
N VAL A 105 9.75 -0.75 9.72
CA VAL A 105 8.61 -0.92 8.83
C VAL A 105 8.16 -2.38 8.84
N SER A 106 6.87 -2.61 9.02
CA SER A 106 6.29 -3.93 8.85
C SER A 106 5.32 -3.91 7.67
N VAL A 107 5.24 -5.01 6.95
CA VAL A 107 4.42 -5.12 5.75
C VAL A 107 3.48 -6.30 5.90
N ARG A 108 2.20 -6.07 5.62
CA ARG A 108 1.20 -7.12 5.55
C ARG A 108 0.64 -7.14 4.15
N VAL A 109 0.59 -8.31 3.56
CA VAL A 109 0.03 -8.50 2.22
C VAL A 109 -1.20 -9.37 2.32
N THR A 110 -2.31 -8.90 1.80
CA THR A 110 -3.57 -9.62 1.82
C THR A 110 -4.04 -9.84 0.40
N VAL A 111 -4.34 -11.09 0.07
CA VAL A 111 -4.90 -11.44 -1.24
C VAL A 111 -6.42 -11.40 -1.09
N THR A 112 -7.06 -10.55 -1.89
CA THR A 112 -8.50 -10.36 -1.81
C THR A 112 -9.26 -11.03 -2.95
N GLY A 113 -8.57 -11.55 -3.94
CA GLY A 113 -9.23 -12.22 -5.05
C GLY A 113 -8.24 -12.76 -6.06
N VAL A 114 -8.77 -13.51 -7.00
CA VAL A 114 -8.00 -14.11 -8.10
C VAL A 114 -8.79 -13.86 -9.37
N VAL A 115 -8.13 -13.43 -10.41
CA VAL A 115 -8.78 -13.18 -11.70
C VAL A 115 -8.16 -13.95 -12.85
#